data_3a9832c11bb9bd2d3668c4f9b7faaa64
#
_entry.id   3a9832c11bb9bd2d3668c4f9b7faaa64
#
_cell.length_a   1.000
_cell.length_b   1.000
_cell.length_c   1.000
_cell.angle_alpha   90.00
_cell.angle_beta   90.00
_cell.angle_gamma   90.00
#
_symmetry.space_group_name_H-M   'P 1'
#
loop_
_entity.id
_entity.type
_entity.pdbx_description
1 polymer ?
#
loop_
_entity_poly.entity_id
_entity_poly.type
_entity_poly.pdbx_seq_one_letter_code
_entity_poly.pdbx_strand_id
1 'polypeptide(L)'
;MLKQRMQQIRQRLTNRRPQNVVIVFADQWRGTSDVDQCHTPTLDRFKSQGIDFPNAISGCSQCSPYRGSLLTGLYPLQHGVLVNDACLDPKHNSIASAFKRNGYQTAYIGKWHVYGSPTGGFDRRNSPVPKQHRAGFDHWQGNECNHNYHQSPFFLNDDQEQKLWKGYDAIAQSRCAAKLIKEFAKNAQPFFLTVSWGPPHDPYHSAPNQYQELYDKSNIKIPENVPRKHQNQARDQLHGYYSHISALDDCLKTILRSLKKNNLDDKTIVVFTSDHGDMIFSHGLTRKLFPFEESIRIPLVIRDPGSKHRAGQQCNAPIDAPDLMPTLLGLANLKQEDHVQGQDWSTTIRGKKPEKNSDAGLLSAPVQAGPLQLYGMQAYRGVRTNQHTYVRNESGAWLLFDNTNDPLQMNNLIHTKSAKGIKDDLEQLLQIKLRKLNDHFESSDQIIAKHHLQQHVAKTGLGTQITWSYPWATPEQTT
;
A
#
# COMPACT_ATOMS: atom_id res chain seq x y z
N MET A 1 9.23 47.40 -9.28
CA MET A 1 7.95 46.69 -9.10
C MET A 1 8.08 45.16 -9.20
N LEU A 2 8.68 44.57 -10.27
CA LEU A 2 8.76 43.11 -10.41
C LEU A 2 9.63 42.44 -9.29
N LYS A 3 10.80 43.03 -8.98
CA LYS A 3 11.68 42.52 -7.88
C LYS A 3 11.00 42.60 -6.51
N GLN A 4 10.25 43.65 -6.21
CA GLN A 4 9.50 43.79 -4.98
C GLN A 4 8.34 42.78 -4.89
N ARG A 5 7.61 42.53 -6.00
CA ARG A 5 6.61 41.47 -6.08
C ARG A 5 7.20 40.07 -5.89
N MET A 6 8.35 39.80 -6.54
CA MET A 6 9.04 38.51 -6.33
C MET A 6 9.57 38.34 -4.92
N GLN A 7 10.03 39.41 -4.27
CA GLN A 7 10.47 39.39 -2.89
C GLN A 7 9.30 39.15 -1.91
N GLN A 8 8.14 39.82 -2.16
CA GLN A 8 6.90 39.57 -1.43
C GLN A 8 6.33 38.17 -1.65
N ILE A 9 6.44 37.63 -2.86
CA ILE A 9 6.05 36.24 -3.14
C ILE A 9 7.01 35.27 -2.43
N ARG A 10 8.33 35.50 -2.46
CA ARG A 10 9.30 34.72 -1.69
C ARG A 10 9.03 34.81 -0.18
N GLN A 11 8.79 36.01 0.37
CA GLN A 11 8.44 36.15 1.77
C GLN A 11 7.11 35.47 2.15
N ARG A 12 6.10 35.49 1.26
CA ARG A 12 4.85 34.74 1.49
C ARG A 12 5.06 33.22 1.37
N LEU A 13 5.98 32.74 0.57
CA LEU A 13 6.35 31.32 0.44
C LEU A 13 7.21 30.86 1.63
N THR A 14 8.08 31.70 2.17
CA THR A 14 8.90 31.42 3.36
C THR A 14 8.14 31.53 4.69
N ASN A 15 7.01 32.27 4.70
CA ASN A 15 6.15 32.40 5.89
C ASN A 15 5.04 31.35 6.01
N ARG A 16 4.92 30.39 5.07
CA ARG A 16 4.05 29.25 5.31
C ARG A 16 4.71 28.35 6.35
N ARG A 17 4.09 28.25 7.52
CA ARG A 17 4.49 27.26 8.54
C ARG A 17 4.54 25.89 7.86
N PRO A 18 5.57 25.05 8.16
CA PRO A 18 5.66 23.71 7.62
C PRO A 18 4.40 22.93 7.98
N GLN A 19 3.87 22.17 7.01
CA GLN A 19 2.67 21.37 7.20
C GLN A 19 3.04 20.08 7.91
N ASN A 20 2.21 19.66 8.87
CA ASN A 20 2.29 18.30 9.42
C ASN A 20 1.92 17.27 8.34
N VAL A 21 2.36 16.04 8.52
CA VAL A 21 2.00 14.93 7.64
C VAL A 21 1.53 13.75 8.49
N VAL A 22 0.38 13.19 8.12
CA VAL A 22 -0.16 11.96 8.71
C VAL A 22 -0.42 10.96 7.60
N ILE A 23 0.21 9.79 7.68
CA ILE A 23 -0.12 8.63 6.84
C ILE A 23 -0.90 7.65 7.71
N VAL A 24 -2.07 7.28 7.23
CA VAL A 24 -2.89 6.20 7.81
C VAL A 24 -3.04 5.13 6.75
N PHE A 25 -2.58 3.93 7.01
CA PHE A 25 -2.76 2.85 6.06
C PHE A 25 -3.17 1.53 6.72
N ALA A 26 -4.00 0.80 6.00
CA ALA A 26 -4.49 -0.52 6.36
C ALA A 26 -3.60 -1.61 5.75
N ASP A 27 -3.68 -2.81 6.28
CA ASP A 27 -3.10 -4.00 5.66
C ASP A 27 -4.19 -4.76 4.92
N GLN A 28 -4.01 -4.97 3.61
CA GLN A 28 -4.87 -5.85 2.79
C GLN A 28 -6.25 -5.26 2.41
N TRP A 29 -6.41 -3.92 2.38
CA TRP A 29 -7.65 -3.29 1.91
C TRP A 29 -7.60 -3.07 0.40
N ARG A 30 -8.41 -3.83 -0.36
CA ARG A 30 -8.49 -3.69 -1.82
C ARG A 30 -9.28 -2.46 -2.25
N GLY A 31 -8.93 -1.90 -3.42
CA GLY A 31 -9.55 -0.71 -4.01
C GLY A 31 -10.61 -1.03 -5.07
N THR A 32 -11.14 -2.26 -5.13
CA THR A 32 -12.14 -2.68 -6.10
C THR A 32 -13.56 -2.27 -5.69
N SER A 33 -14.49 -2.19 -6.63
CA SER A 33 -15.84 -1.67 -6.42
C SER A 33 -16.72 -2.52 -5.49
N ASP A 34 -16.34 -3.76 -5.20
CA ASP A 34 -17.12 -4.59 -4.26
C ASP A 34 -17.05 -4.07 -2.82
N VAL A 35 -15.99 -3.31 -2.46
CA VAL A 35 -15.91 -2.63 -1.15
C VAL A 35 -16.84 -1.42 -1.05
N ASP A 36 -17.49 -0.99 -2.13
CA ASP A 36 -18.54 0.03 -2.09
C ASP A 36 -19.77 -0.46 -1.30
N GLN A 37 -19.88 -1.75 -1.01
CA GLN A 37 -20.86 -2.31 -0.08
C GLN A 37 -20.51 -2.00 1.39
N CYS A 38 -19.30 -1.53 1.69
CA CYS A 38 -18.87 -1.27 3.05
C CYS A 38 -19.48 0.04 3.60
N HIS A 39 -19.85 0.02 4.88
CA HIS A 39 -20.27 1.23 5.57
C HIS A 39 -19.05 2.07 5.98
N THR A 40 -18.70 3.08 5.15
CA THR A 40 -17.51 3.91 5.30
C THR A 40 -17.80 5.42 5.24
N PRO A 41 -18.74 5.96 6.05
CA PRO A 41 -19.15 7.36 5.94
C PRO A 41 -18.05 8.37 6.24
N THR A 42 -17.02 7.99 6.98
CA THR A 42 -15.87 8.86 7.27
C THR A 42 -14.95 8.94 6.05
N LEU A 43 -14.63 7.80 5.43
CA LEU A 43 -13.81 7.74 4.23
C LEU A 43 -14.49 8.45 3.06
N ASP A 44 -15.81 8.29 2.88
CA ASP A 44 -16.57 8.98 1.84
C ASP A 44 -16.50 10.49 2.01
N ARG A 45 -16.65 10.99 3.24
CA ARG A 45 -16.45 12.39 3.56
C ARG A 45 -14.99 12.82 3.34
N PHE A 46 -14.04 11.95 3.68
CA PHE A 46 -12.62 12.26 3.50
C PHE A 46 -12.26 12.35 2.00
N LYS A 47 -12.82 11.48 1.14
CA LYS A 47 -12.73 11.57 -0.32
C LYS A 47 -13.26 12.92 -0.82
N SER A 48 -14.41 13.38 -0.32
CA SER A 48 -14.98 14.69 -0.70
C SER A 48 -14.15 15.90 -0.26
N GLN A 49 -13.22 15.72 0.67
CA GLN A 49 -12.33 16.76 1.20
C GLN A 49 -10.90 16.69 0.67
N GLY A 50 -10.54 15.61 -0.01
CA GLY A 50 -9.23 15.33 -0.58
C GLY A 50 -9.29 15.13 -2.08
N ILE A 51 -8.23 14.53 -2.62
CA ILE A 51 -8.16 14.01 -3.98
C ILE A 51 -8.13 12.50 -3.88
N ASP A 52 -9.07 11.85 -4.56
CA ASP A 52 -9.18 10.40 -4.66
C ASP A 52 -8.40 9.88 -5.86
N PHE A 53 -7.64 8.79 -5.68
CA PHE A 53 -6.84 8.14 -6.72
C PHE A 53 -7.38 6.73 -7.00
N PRO A 54 -8.42 6.61 -7.81
CA PRO A 54 -9.10 5.32 -8.04
C PRO A 54 -8.21 4.28 -8.73
N ASN A 55 -7.12 4.70 -9.35
CA ASN A 55 -6.15 3.85 -10.02
C ASN A 55 -4.84 3.65 -9.24
N ALA A 56 -4.80 4.00 -7.95
CA ALA A 56 -3.64 3.72 -7.12
C ALA A 56 -3.40 2.21 -7.01
N ILE A 57 -2.13 1.82 -7.03
CA ILE A 57 -1.72 0.41 -7.06
C ILE A 57 -0.68 0.07 -5.98
N SER A 58 -0.60 -1.20 -5.69
CA SER A 58 0.52 -1.84 -5.02
C SER A 58 1.34 -2.56 -6.09
N GLY A 59 2.44 -1.97 -6.52
CA GLY A 59 3.28 -2.51 -7.61
C GLY A 59 3.92 -3.85 -7.25
N CYS A 60 4.17 -4.10 -5.96
CA CYS A 60 4.45 -5.42 -5.41
C CYS A 60 3.44 -5.68 -4.30
N SER A 61 2.34 -6.36 -4.61
CA SER A 61 1.19 -6.51 -3.72
C SER A 61 1.43 -7.51 -2.58
N GLN A 62 2.45 -7.21 -1.75
CA GLN A 62 2.83 -7.96 -0.57
C GLN A 62 3.32 -7.01 0.54
N CYS A 63 3.00 -7.32 1.79
CA CYS A 63 3.20 -6.41 2.93
C CYS A 63 4.62 -5.83 3.01
N SER A 64 5.66 -6.67 3.22
CA SER A 64 7.02 -6.18 3.43
C SER A 64 7.61 -5.45 2.22
N PRO A 65 7.48 -5.95 0.96
CA PRO A 65 7.92 -5.23 -0.22
C PRO A 65 7.25 -3.86 -0.40
N TYR A 66 5.93 -3.77 -0.24
CA TYR A 66 5.21 -2.49 -0.31
C TYR A 66 5.72 -1.51 0.74
N ARG A 67 5.86 -1.97 2.00
CA ARG A 67 6.32 -1.15 3.12
C ARG A 67 7.76 -0.66 2.91
N GLY A 68 8.64 -1.53 2.38
CA GLY A 68 9.97 -1.13 1.96
C GLY A 68 9.94 0.00 0.92
N SER A 69 9.09 -0.12 -0.10
CA SER A 69 8.91 0.90 -1.14
C SER A 69 8.32 2.21 -0.59
N LEU A 70 7.29 2.14 0.26
CA LEU A 70 6.70 3.32 0.93
C LEU A 70 7.74 4.08 1.76
N LEU A 71 8.60 3.36 2.49
CA LEU A 71 9.59 3.95 3.37
C LEU A 71 10.77 4.58 2.61
N THR A 72 11.19 3.98 1.49
CA THR A 72 12.44 4.37 0.81
C THR A 72 12.25 5.14 -0.49
N GLY A 73 11.06 5.10 -1.10
CA GLY A 73 10.83 5.62 -2.45
C GLY A 73 11.51 4.79 -3.55
N LEU A 74 11.96 3.56 -3.23
CA LEU A 74 12.61 2.63 -4.14
C LEU A 74 11.66 1.48 -4.52
N TYR A 75 11.94 0.83 -5.66
CA TYR A 75 11.27 -0.42 -6.02
C TYR A 75 11.93 -1.63 -5.31
N PRO A 76 11.21 -2.78 -5.19
CA PRO A 76 11.67 -3.94 -4.41
C PRO A 76 13.09 -4.42 -4.73
N LEU A 77 13.46 -4.52 -6.00
CA LEU A 77 14.81 -4.96 -6.42
C LEU A 77 15.93 -4.04 -5.93
N GLN A 78 15.63 -2.75 -5.67
CA GLN A 78 16.62 -1.78 -5.24
C GLN A 78 16.69 -1.65 -3.71
N HIS A 79 15.57 -1.81 -2.99
CA HIS A 79 15.64 -1.80 -1.52
C HIS A 79 15.84 -3.20 -0.91
N GLY A 80 15.80 -4.27 -1.71
CA GLY A 80 16.14 -5.63 -1.32
C GLY A 80 15.06 -6.39 -0.53
N VAL A 81 13.94 -5.78 -0.16
CA VAL A 81 12.83 -6.46 0.49
C VAL A 81 11.91 -7.03 -0.58
N LEU A 82 12.14 -8.27 -0.97
CA LEU A 82 11.49 -8.93 -2.12
C LEU A 82 10.37 -9.89 -1.73
N VAL A 83 10.34 -10.29 -0.46
CA VAL A 83 9.36 -11.21 0.12
C VAL A 83 9.00 -10.76 1.53
N ASN A 84 7.91 -11.30 2.09
CA ASN A 84 7.57 -11.05 3.49
C ASN A 84 8.64 -11.57 4.44
N ASP A 85 8.73 -10.92 5.60
CA ASP A 85 9.70 -11.23 6.66
C ASP A 85 11.18 -11.07 6.22
N ALA A 86 11.44 -10.40 5.08
CA ALA A 86 12.77 -9.91 4.72
C ALA A 86 13.07 -8.59 5.46
N CYS A 87 14.35 -8.36 5.77
CA CYS A 87 14.79 -7.19 6.52
C CYS A 87 15.18 -6.05 5.59
N LEU A 88 14.63 -4.86 5.82
CA LEU A 88 15.09 -3.64 5.16
C LEU A 88 16.46 -3.22 5.73
N ASP A 89 17.44 -2.99 4.87
CA ASP A 89 18.75 -2.49 5.29
C ASP A 89 18.57 -1.10 5.95
N PRO A 90 19.00 -0.93 7.21
CA PRO A 90 18.88 0.34 7.92
C PRO A 90 19.70 1.48 7.31
N LYS A 91 20.60 1.20 6.36
CA LYS A 91 21.36 2.22 5.63
C LYS A 91 20.54 2.98 4.59
N HIS A 92 19.38 2.46 4.19
CA HIS A 92 18.50 3.18 3.27
C HIS A 92 18.01 4.49 3.89
N ASN A 93 18.14 5.58 3.14
CA ASN A 93 17.42 6.81 3.46
C ASN A 93 15.92 6.55 3.35
N SER A 94 15.18 7.04 4.34
CA SER A 94 13.74 6.83 4.41
C SER A 94 12.97 8.13 4.44
N ILE A 95 11.68 8.06 4.17
CA ILE A 95 10.76 9.19 4.29
C ILE A 95 10.81 9.81 5.70
N ALA A 96 10.81 9.00 6.78
CA ALA A 96 10.88 9.52 8.13
C ALA A 96 12.23 10.18 8.43
N SER A 97 13.36 9.61 7.95
CA SER A 97 14.67 10.23 8.08
C SER A 97 14.76 11.56 7.31
N ALA A 98 14.11 11.66 6.14
CA ALA A 98 14.02 12.90 5.36
C ALA A 98 13.22 13.98 6.12
N PHE A 99 12.04 13.65 6.66
CA PHE A 99 11.27 14.59 7.50
C PHE A 99 12.05 15.00 8.76
N LYS A 100 12.70 14.04 9.44
CA LYS A 100 13.51 14.32 10.63
C LYS A 100 14.66 15.31 10.36
N ARG A 101 15.40 15.13 9.26
CA ARG A 101 16.46 16.08 8.84
C ARG A 101 15.93 17.49 8.57
N ASN A 102 14.64 17.61 8.24
CA ASN A 102 13.96 18.89 8.03
C ASN A 102 13.25 19.40 9.32
N GLY A 103 13.60 18.88 10.49
CA GLY A 103 13.14 19.38 11.78
C GLY A 103 11.77 18.88 12.22
N TYR A 104 11.23 17.81 11.63
CA TYR A 104 9.96 17.21 12.05
C TYR A 104 10.17 16.26 13.24
N GLN A 105 9.20 16.23 14.15
CA GLN A 105 9.02 15.10 15.07
C GLN A 105 8.50 13.91 14.27
N THR A 106 9.06 12.71 14.45
CA THR A 106 8.68 11.53 13.68
C THR A 106 8.08 10.47 14.58
N ALA A 107 6.94 9.89 14.19
CA ALA A 107 6.24 8.91 15.00
C ALA A 107 5.66 7.76 14.16
N TYR A 108 5.74 6.54 14.69
CA TYR A 108 5.15 5.33 14.10
C TYR A 108 4.30 4.58 15.11
N ILE A 109 3.10 4.15 14.69
CA ILE A 109 2.18 3.35 15.51
C ILE A 109 1.67 2.17 14.67
N GLY A 110 1.77 0.94 15.19
CA GLY A 110 1.20 -0.27 14.61
C GLY A 110 2.19 -1.20 13.93
N LYS A 111 1.74 -1.92 12.90
CA LYS A 111 2.50 -2.98 12.20
C LYS A 111 3.65 -2.42 11.39
N TRP A 112 4.88 -2.97 11.61
CA TRP A 112 6.10 -2.55 10.91
C TRP A 112 6.42 -3.44 9.70
N HIS A 113 6.68 -4.70 9.93
CA HIS A 113 6.88 -5.79 8.97
C HIS A 113 8.04 -5.61 7.96
N VAL A 114 9.10 -4.90 8.36
CA VAL A 114 10.34 -4.75 7.58
C VAL A 114 11.60 -4.90 8.42
N TYR A 115 11.50 -5.42 9.65
CA TYR A 115 12.65 -5.84 10.46
C TYR A 115 12.95 -7.33 10.31
N GLY A 116 12.25 -8.05 9.49
CA GLY A 116 12.25 -9.48 9.26
C GLY A 116 13.52 -10.27 9.60
N SER A 117 13.40 -11.56 9.66
CA SER A 117 14.51 -12.44 10.06
C SER A 117 15.58 -12.52 8.96
N PRO A 118 16.87 -12.36 9.27
CA PRO A 118 17.94 -12.59 8.29
C PRO A 118 18.04 -14.06 7.88
N THR A 119 17.43 -14.98 8.65
CA THR A 119 17.39 -16.42 8.36
C THR A 119 16.07 -16.87 7.76
N GLY A 120 15.19 -15.93 7.35
CA GLY A 120 13.91 -16.23 6.71
C GLY A 120 12.83 -16.80 7.65
N GLY A 121 13.06 -16.81 8.99
CA GLY A 121 12.07 -17.29 9.96
C GLY A 121 11.05 -16.22 10.37
N PHE A 122 10.15 -16.63 11.26
CA PHE A 122 9.18 -15.74 11.90
C PHE A 122 9.58 -15.32 13.31
N ASP A 123 10.84 -15.59 13.69
CA ASP A 123 11.41 -15.40 15.02
C ASP A 123 11.36 -13.93 15.47
N ARG A 124 11.44 -12.98 14.55
CA ARG A 124 11.39 -11.54 14.87
C ARG A 124 9.98 -10.93 14.93
N ARG A 125 8.93 -11.67 14.55
CA ARG A 125 7.56 -11.13 14.54
C ARG A 125 7.11 -10.58 15.90
N ASN A 126 7.57 -11.20 17.00
CA ASN A 126 7.28 -10.81 18.38
C ASN A 126 8.49 -10.19 19.09
N SER A 127 9.47 -9.70 18.35
CA SER A 127 10.66 -9.06 18.90
C SER A 127 10.55 -7.53 18.85
N PRO A 128 11.18 -6.79 19.80
CA PRO A 128 11.29 -5.35 19.69
C PRO A 128 12.12 -4.97 18.46
N VAL A 129 11.67 -3.96 17.72
CA VAL A 129 12.43 -3.41 16.59
C VAL A 129 13.50 -2.47 17.13
N PRO A 130 14.82 -2.75 16.93
CA PRO A 130 15.88 -1.87 17.39
C PRO A 130 15.82 -0.49 16.73
N LYS A 131 16.28 0.55 17.42
CA LYS A 131 16.17 1.94 16.95
C LYS A 131 16.75 2.17 15.57
N GLN A 132 17.90 1.54 15.23
CA GLN A 132 18.52 1.64 13.90
C GLN A 132 17.66 1.05 12.77
N HIS A 133 16.73 0.12 13.08
CA HIS A 133 15.81 -0.49 12.11
C HIS A 133 14.44 0.22 12.05
N ARG A 134 14.25 1.35 12.75
CA ARG A 134 12.99 2.13 12.73
C ARG A 134 12.99 3.23 11.66
N ALA A 135 13.90 3.16 10.72
CA ALA A 135 13.96 4.05 9.55
C ALA A 135 13.82 5.55 9.86
N GLY A 136 14.32 6.03 11.02
CA GLY A 136 14.29 7.43 11.41
C GLY A 136 13.08 7.86 12.26
N PHE A 137 12.18 6.96 12.62
CA PHE A 137 11.10 7.25 13.58
C PHE A 137 11.63 7.31 15.02
N ASP A 138 11.39 8.43 15.71
CA ASP A 138 11.82 8.65 17.09
C ASP A 138 10.80 8.16 18.10
N HIS A 139 9.52 8.54 17.93
CA HIS A 139 8.44 8.00 18.74
C HIS A 139 7.95 6.68 18.12
N TRP A 140 7.95 5.63 18.92
CA TRP A 140 7.68 4.28 18.45
C TRP A 140 6.66 3.56 19.34
N GLN A 141 5.59 3.07 18.74
CA GLN A 141 4.63 2.15 19.36
C GLN A 141 4.23 1.09 18.32
N GLY A 142 5.11 0.13 18.10
CA GLY A 142 4.95 -0.81 16.99
C GLY A 142 5.31 -2.23 17.33
N ASN A 143 4.88 -3.11 16.45
CA ASN A 143 5.25 -4.52 16.42
C ASN A 143 5.67 -4.91 14.99
N GLU A 144 6.44 -5.97 14.86
CA GLU A 144 6.87 -6.41 13.54
C GLU A 144 5.69 -6.97 12.72
N CYS A 145 5.03 -8.02 13.19
CA CYS A 145 3.86 -8.58 12.53
C CYS A 145 3.01 -9.38 13.51
N ASN A 146 1.71 -9.14 13.54
CA ASN A 146 0.75 -9.90 14.34
C ASN A 146 -0.63 -9.87 13.68
N HIS A 147 -1.38 -10.96 13.84
CA HIS A 147 -2.73 -11.11 13.31
C HIS A 147 -3.76 -11.46 14.40
N ASN A 148 -3.40 -11.40 15.68
CA ASN A 148 -4.34 -11.49 16.79
C ASN A 148 -4.72 -10.07 17.24
N TYR A 149 -5.73 -9.48 16.61
CA TYR A 149 -6.10 -8.09 16.79
C TYR A 149 -6.69 -7.73 18.16
N HIS A 150 -7.07 -8.74 18.97
CA HIS A 150 -7.59 -8.53 20.33
C HIS A 150 -6.52 -8.76 21.41
N GLN A 151 -5.37 -9.32 21.05
CA GLN A 151 -4.20 -9.53 21.91
C GLN A 151 -2.92 -9.12 21.17
N SER A 152 -2.98 -8.01 20.46
CA SER A 152 -1.89 -7.53 19.62
C SER A 152 -0.79 -6.93 20.47
N PRO A 153 0.47 -7.40 20.34
CA PRO A 153 1.61 -6.86 21.07
C PRO A 153 2.11 -5.56 20.46
N PHE A 154 2.81 -4.78 21.28
CA PHE A 154 3.63 -3.66 20.82
C PHE A 154 4.79 -3.40 21.79
N PHE A 155 5.80 -2.70 21.27
CA PHE A 155 6.93 -2.19 22.05
C PHE A 155 6.94 -0.67 22.01
N LEU A 156 7.21 -0.05 23.17
CA LEU A 156 7.23 1.41 23.29
C LEU A 156 8.68 1.92 23.27
N ASN A 157 9.04 2.68 22.26
CA ASN A 157 10.38 3.25 22.10
C ASN A 157 11.48 2.17 22.26
N ASP A 158 12.43 2.38 23.16
CA ASP A 158 13.55 1.45 23.40
C ASP A 158 13.24 0.41 24.50
N ASP A 159 12.01 0.41 25.00
CA ASP A 159 11.54 -0.57 25.99
C ASP A 159 11.55 -2.00 25.38
N GLN A 160 12.11 -2.95 26.10
CA GLN A 160 12.15 -4.36 25.71
C GLN A 160 10.93 -5.14 26.21
N GLU A 161 10.15 -4.53 27.10
CA GLU A 161 8.93 -5.14 27.62
C GLU A 161 7.82 -5.11 26.57
N GLN A 162 7.28 -6.29 26.26
CA GLN A 162 6.12 -6.42 25.41
C GLN A 162 4.87 -5.94 26.13
N LYS A 163 4.16 -5.01 25.52
CA LYS A 163 2.85 -4.50 25.96
C LYS A 163 1.77 -4.98 25.02
N LEU A 164 0.52 -5.01 25.47
CA LEU A 164 -0.64 -5.38 24.65
C LEU A 164 -1.54 -4.17 24.43
N TRP A 165 -2.02 -4.02 23.20
CA TRP A 165 -3.10 -3.08 22.91
C TRP A 165 -4.37 -3.52 23.62
N LYS A 166 -5.08 -2.58 24.24
CA LYS A 166 -6.30 -2.88 24.99
C LYS A 166 -7.50 -3.02 24.04
N GLY A 167 -8.05 -4.22 23.93
CA GLY A 167 -9.15 -4.55 23.02
C GLY A 167 -8.70 -4.66 21.57
N TYR A 168 -9.55 -4.29 20.62
CA TYR A 168 -9.23 -4.32 19.19
C TYR A 168 -8.12 -3.30 18.86
N ASP A 169 -7.01 -3.78 18.34
CA ASP A 169 -5.76 -3.03 18.27
C ASP A 169 -5.86 -1.75 17.40
N ALA A 170 -6.53 -1.79 16.25
CA ALA A 170 -6.69 -0.61 15.40
C ALA A 170 -7.43 0.54 16.12
N ILE A 171 -8.41 0.22 16.97
CA ILE A 171 -9.11 1.22 17.81
C ILE A 171 -8.14 1.80 18.85
N ALA A 172 -7.35 0.94 19.53
CA ALA A 172 -6.39 1.37 20.54
C ALA A 172 -5.26 2.20 19.91
N GLN A 173 -4.72 1.78 18.78
CA GLN A 173 -3.70 2.50 17.99
C GLN A 173 -4.21 3.88 17.55
N SER A 174 -5.45 3.97 17.07
CA SER A 174 -6.05 5.25 16.65
C SER A 174 -6.29 6.21 17.79
N ARG A 175 -6.67 5.70 18.98
CA ARG A 175 -6.75 6.49 20.22
C ARG A 175 -5.38 6.97 20.68
N CYS A 176 -4.36 6.13 20.53
CA CYS A 176 -2.98 6.49 20.80
C CYS A 176 -2.48 7.59 19.85
N ALA A 177 -2.72 7.46 18.56
CA ALA A 177 -2.43 8.48 17.55
C ALA A 177 -3.12 9.82 17.89
N ALA A 178 -4.40 9.76 18.30
CA ALA A 178 -5.14 10.95 18.70
C ALA A 178 -4.55 11.65 19.92
N LYS A 179 -4.03 10.90 20.92
CA LYS A 179 -3.32 11.46 22.08
C LYS A 179 -2.00 12.11 21.66
N LEU A 180 -1.23 11.41 20.80
CA LEU A 180 0.05 11.91 20.32
C LEU A 180 -0.10 13.19 19.48
N ILE A 181 -1.12 13.26 18.61
CA ILE A 181 -1.49 14.48 17.87
C ILE A 181 -1.76 15.65 18.84
N LYS A 182 -2.48 15.40 19.96
CA LYS A 182 -2.74 16.41 20.98
C LYS A 182 -1.45 16.87 21.68
N GLU A 183 -0.49 15.99 21.88
CA GLU A 183 0.82 16.32 22.46
C GLU A 183 1.66 17.13 21.49
N PHE A 184 1.75 16.73 20.24
CA PHE A 184 2.45 17.47 19.20
C PHE A 184 1.86 18.87 18.96
N ALA A 185 0.55 19.03 19.11
CA ALA A 185 -0.11 20.33 18.99
C ALA A 185 0.37 21.39 20.00
N LYS A 186 0.99 20.98 21.12
CA LYS A 186 1.55 21.88 22.12
C LYS A 186 2.86 22.53 21.67
N ASN A 187 3.51 21.97 20.67
CA ASN A 187 4.80 22.40 20.16
C ASN A 187 4.65 23.15 18.83
N ALA A 188 5.55 24.06 18.53
CA ALA A 188 5.61 24.76 17.26
C ALA A 188 6.23 23.87 16.13
N GLN A 189 6.89 22.78 16.50
CA GLN A 189 7.59 21.87 15.60
C GLN A 189 6.57 21.04 14.81
N PRO A 190 6.74 20.91 13.48
CA PRO A 190 5.88 20.05 12.68
C PRO A 190 6.13 18.57 12.98
N PHE A 191 5.18 17.70 12.64
CA PHE A 191 5.33 16.27 12.84
C PHE A 191 5.01 15.45 11.57
N PHE A 192 5.64 14.29 11.49
CA PHE A 192 5.37 13.22 10.53
C PHE A 192 4.94 11.99 11.33
N LEU A 193 3.67 11.62 11.20
CA LEU A 193 3.06 10.48 11.90
C LEU A 193 2.60 9.43 10.92
N THR A 194 3.00 8.18 11.13
CA THR A 194 2.47 7.01 10.40
C THR A 194 1.67 6.13 11.36
N VAL A 195 0.45 5.80 10.98
CA VAL A 195 -0.41 4.83 11.67
C VAL A 195 -0.67 3.68 10.72
N SER A 196 -0.22 2.49 11.08
CA SER A 196 -0.26 1.27 10.27
C SER A 196 -1.11 0.20 10.96
N TRP A 197 -2.35 0.05 10.52
CA TRP A 197 -3.24 -0.96 11.06
C TRP A 197 -2.96 -2.35 10.49
N GLY A 198 -3.19 -3.40 11.30
CA GLY A 198 -3.14 -4.80 10.87
C GLY A 198 -4.39 -5.24 10.08
N PRO A 199 -5.62 -4.88 10.53
CA PRO A 199 -6.83 -5.13 9.74
C PRO A 199 -6.88 -4.28 8.45
N PRO A 200 -7.68 -4.69 7.44
CA PRO A 200 -8.61 -5.81 7.40
C PRO A 200 -7.99 -7.17 7.02
N HIS A 201 -6.65 -7.33 7.12
CA HIS A 201 -5.98 -8.62 6.90
C HIS A 201 -6.63 -9.74 7.75
N ASP A 202 -6.67 -10.98 7.23
CA ASP A 202 -7.21 -12.11 7.99
C ASP A 202 -6.54 -12.24 9.37
N PRO A 203 -7.26 -12.78 10.38
CA PRO A 203 -8.51 -13.56 10.34
C PRO A 203 -9.78 -12.69 10.32
N TYR A 204 -10.57 -12.80 9.26
CA TYR A 204 -11.74 -11.92 9.03
C TYR A 204 -12.81 -12.03 10.10
N HIS A 205 -13.01 -13.21 10.71
CA HIS A 205 -14.00 -13.43 11.79
C HIS A 205 -13.68 -12.63 13.07
N SER A 206 -12.49 -12.05 13.18
CA SER A 206 -12.05 -11.32 14.37
C SER A 206 -12.49 -9.85 14.42
N ALA A 207 -13.24 -9.37 13.44
CA ALA A 207 -13.82 -8.03 13.50
C ALA A 207 -14.72 -7.89 14.75
N PRO A 208 -14.73 -6.74 15.45
CA PRO A 208 -15.61 -6.56 16.62
C PRO A 208 -17.09 -6.72 16.26
N ASN A 209 -17.87 -7.39 17.12
CA ASN A 209 -19.26 -7.78 16.87
C ASN A 209 -20.14 -6.61 16.39
N GLN A 210 -20.00 -5.44 16.98
CA GLN A 210 -20.78 -4.24 16.59
C GLN A 210 -20.64 -3.85 15.12
N TYR A 211 -19.53 -4.23 14.47
CA TYR A 211 -19.33 -4.00 13.04
C TYR A 211 -19.77 -5.19 12.20
N GLN A 212 -19.75 -6.40 12.75
CA GLN A 212 -20.31 -7.58 12.10
C GLN A 212 -21.83 -7.46 11.97
N GLU A 213 -22.50 -6.91 12.98
CA GLU A 213 -23.95 -6.67 13.03
C GLU A 213 -24.43 -5.61 12.02
N LEU A 214 -23.54 -4.83 11.40
CA LEU A 214 -23.89 -3.91 10.32
C LEU A 214 -24.25 -4.63 9.01
N TYR A 215 -23.91 -5.90 8.88
CA TYR A 215 -24.04 -6.65 7.63
C TYR A 215 -24.87 -7.92 7.83
N ASP A 216 -25.93 -8.06 7.03
CA ASP A 216 -26.55 -9.34 6.82
C ASP A 216 -25.76 -10.11 5.75
N LYS A 217 -25.19 -11.26 6.12
CA LYS A 217 -24.41 -12.11 5.22
C LYS A 217 -25.17 -12.48 3.94
N SER A 218 -26.50 -12.68 4.05
CA SER A 218 -27.33 -13.08 2.90
C SER A 218 -27.39 -12.00 1.82
N ASN A 219 -27.20 -10.73 2.19
CA ASN A 219 -27.28 -9.57 1.31
C ASN A 219 -25.93 -9.19 0.67
N ILE A 220 -24.84 -9.84 1.07
CA ILE A 220 -23.51 -9.57 0.49
C ILE A 220 -23.47 -10.06 -0.95
N LYS A 221 -23.25 -9.14 -1.88
CA LYS A 221 -23.07 -9.44 -3.30
C LYS A 221 -21.68 -10.00 -3.53
N ILE A 222 -21.61 -11.20 -4.06
CA ILE A 222 -20.35 -11.87 -4.41
C ILE A 222 -19.94 -11.42 -5.80
N PRO A 223 -18.68 -11.00 -6.03
CA PRO A 223 -18.17 -10.68 -7.36
C PRO A 223 -18.33 -11.86 -8.33
N GLU A 224 -18.65 -11.55 -9.59
CA GLU A 224 -18.93 -12.58 -10.62
C GLU A 224 -17.70 -13.44 -10.95
N ASN A 225 -16.50 -12.91 -10.74
CA ASN A 225 -15.24 -13.64 -10.92
C ASN A 225 -14.90 -14.61 -9.76
N VAL A 226 -15.79 -14.75 -8.77
CA VAL A 226 -15.69 -15.79 -7.75
C VAL A 226 -16.36 -17.07 -8.23
N PRO A 227 -15.61 -18.18 -8.41
CA PRO A 227 -16.18 -19.46 -8.86
C PRO A 227 -17.30 -19.95 -7.93
N ARG A 228 -18.35 -20.54 -8.52
CA ARG A 228 -19.54 -21.03 -7.77
C ARG A 228 -19.18 -21.89 -6.54
N LYS A 229 -18.20 -22.76 -6.69
CA LYS A 229 -17.73 -23.67 -5.61
C LYS A 229 -17.16 -22.93 -4.38
N HIS A 230 -16.79 -21.66 -4.53
CA HIS A 230 -16.18 -20.85 -3.47
C HIS A 230 -17.11 -19.73 -2.94
N GLN A 231 -18.30 -19.55 -3.51
CA GLN A 231 -19.18 -18.42 -3.17
C GLN A 231 -19.57 -18.36 -1.68
N ASN A 232 -19.85 -19.51 -1.05
CA ASN A 232 -20.19 -19.53 0.37
C ASN A 232 -19.00 -19.11 1.25
N GLN A 233 -17.80 -19.63 0.97
CA GLN A 233 -16.58 -19.25 1.67
C GLN A 233 -16.23 -17.78 1.44
N ALA A 234 -16.37 -17.29 0.20
CA ALA A 234 -16.18 -15.88 -0.13
C ALA A 234 -17.14 -14.99 0.64
N ARG A 235 -18.41 -15.37 0.74
CA ARG A 235 -19.43 -14.63 1.50
C ARG A 235 -19.09 -14.51 2.97
N ASP A 236 -18.65 -15.61 3.60
CA ASP A 236 -18.22 -15.62 5.00
C ASP A 236 -16.99 -14.72 5.22
N GLN A 237 -16.02 -14.77 4.31
CA GLN A 237 -14.82 -13.94 4.41
C GLN A 237 -15.12 -12.47 4.13
N LEU A 238 -15.93 -12.15 3.11
CA LEU A 238 -16.34 -10.79 2.80
C LEU A 238 -17.14 -10.15 3.95
N HIS A 239 -17.98 -10.91 4.65
CA HIS A 239 -18.68 -10.40 5.82
C HIS A 239 -17.72 -9.87 6.90
N GLY A 240 -16.74 -10.67 7.29
CA GLY A 240 -15.75 -10.23 8.28
C GLY A 240 -14.81 -9.14 7.74
N TYR A 241 -14.43 -9.22 6.48
CA TYR A 241 -13.61 -8.23 5.80
C TYR A 241 -14.28 -6.84 5.77
N TYR A 242 -15.55 -6.75 5.38
CA TYR A 242 -16.34 -5.52 5.39
C TYR A 242 -16.54 -4.99 6.82
N SER A 243 -16.70 -5.89 7.79
CA SER A 243 -16.79 -5.52 9.20
C SER A 243 -15.50 -4.87 9.73
N HIS A 244 -14.34 -5.41 9.37
CA HIS A 244 -13.05 -4.78 9.66
C HIS A 244 -12.94 -3.40 9.00
N ILE A 245 -13.33 -3.28 7.73
CA ILE A 245 -13.31 -2.01 6.99
C ILE A 245 -14.16 -0.94 7.69
N SER A 246 -15.36 -1.27 8.15
CA SER A 246 -16.19 -0.33 8.91
C SER A 246 -15.59 0.05 10.26
N ALA A 247 -14.92 -0.87 10.94
CA ALA A 247 -14.18 -0.57 12.16
C ALA A 247 -13.02 0.42 11.90
N LEU A 248 -12.33 0.26 10.77
CA LEU A 248 -11.26 1.18 10.37
C LEU A 248 -11.76 2.56 9.94
N ASP A 249 -12.99 2.66 9.42
CA ASP A 249 -13.63 3.95 9.17
C ASP A 249 -13.82 4.78 10.46
N ASP A 250 -14.26 4.14 11.54
CA ASP A 250 -14.33 4.79 12.86
C ASP A 250 -12.95 5.09 13.46
N CYS A 251 -11.95 4.28 13.14
CA CYS A 251 -10.55 4.55 13.48
C CYS A 251 -10.02 5.81 12.76
N LEU A 252 -10.27 5.94 11.46
CA LEU A 252 -9.95 7.15 10.69
C LEU A 252 -10.64 8.37 11.26
N LYS A 253 -11.93 8.28 11.58
CA LYS A 253 -12.72 9.33 12.23
C LYS A 253 -12.08 9.83 13.53
N THR A 254 -11.52 8.92 14.33
CA THR A 254 -10.85 9.25 15.59
C THR A 254 -9.63 10.13 15.36
N ILE A 255 -8.81 9.80 14.37
CA ILE A 255 -7.61 10.57 13.98
C ILE A 255 -8.00 11.94 13.42
N LEU A 256 -8.94 11.98 12.45
CA LEU A 256 -9.38 13.24 11.83
C LEU A 256 -10.02 14.17 12.84
N ARG A 257 -10.82 13.66 13.78
CA ARG A 257 -11.40 14.44 14.88
C ARG A 257 -10.34 15.03 15.79
N SER A 258 -9.25 14.31 16.07
CA SER A 258 -8.15 14.81 16.88
C SER A 258 -7.43 15.98 16.18
N LEU A 259 -7.15 15.88 14.88
CA LEU A 259 -6.59 16.99 14.11
C LEU A 259 -7.48 18.24 14.19
N LYS A 260 -8.79 18.06 13.96
CA LYS A 260 -9.76 19.18 14.03
C LYS A 260 -9.85 19.82 15.42
N LYS A 261 -9.94 18.99 16.47
CA LYS A 261 -10.04 19.48 17.87
C LYS A 261 -8.79 20.26 18.33
N ASN A 262 -7.64 19.98 17.75
CA ASN A 262 -6.38 20.65 18.08
C ASN A 262 -6.00 21.76 17.08
N ASN A 263 -6.91 22.19 16.20
CA ASN A 263 -6.70 23.24 15.17
C ASN A 263 -5.53 22.93 14.23
N LEU A 264 -5.35 21.65 13.88
CA LEU A 264 -4.32 21.13 12.98
C LEU A 264 -4.88 20.71 11.63
N ASP A 265 -6.19 20.65 11.44
CA ASP A 265 -6.86 20.16 10.24
C ASP A 265 -6.39 20.90 8.97
N ASP A 266 -6.29 22.23 9.03
CA ASP A 266 -5.83 23.10 7.95
C ASP A 266 -4.29 23.22 7.88
N LYS A 267 -3.56 22.45 8.66
CA LYS A 267 -2.09 22.46 8.73
C LYS A 267 -1.48 21.09 8.53
N THR A 268 -2.29 20.09 8.18
CA THR A 268 -1.86 18.70 8.10
C THR A 268 -2.23 18.10 6.75
N ILE A 269 -1.23 17.59 6.04
CA ILE A 269 -1.43 16.69 4.91
C ILE A 269 -1.83 15.34 5.50
N VAL A 270 -2.96 14.79 5.05
CA VAL A 270 -3.43 13.47 5.49
C VAL A 270 -3.53 12.54 4.30
N VAL A 271 -2.91 11.38 4.40
CA VAL A 271 -2.98 10.29 3.42
C VAL A 271 -3.71 9.12 4.06
N PHE A 272 -4.68 8.57 3.34
CA PHE A 272 -5.28 7.27 3.64
C PHE A 272 -4.98 6.31 2.48
N THR A 273 -4.45 5.11 2.78
CA THR A 273 -4.14 4.08 1.76
C THR A 273 -4.12 2.67 2.36
N SER A 274 -3.73 1.68 1.56
CA SER A 274 -3.44 0.29 1.97
C SER A 274 -2.14 -0.17 1.34
N ASP A 275 -1.55 -1.25 1.88
CA ASP A 275 -0.33 -1.83 1.30
C ASP A 275 -0.61 -2.76 0.11
N HIS A 276 -1.73 -3.46 0.08
CA HIS A 276 -2.22 -4.29 -1.02
C HIS A 276 -3.68 -4.67 -0.78
N GLY A 277 -4.29 -5.35 -1.74
CA GLY A 277 -5.62 -5.93 -1.59
C GLY A 277 -5.60 -7.41 -1.20
N ASP A 278 -6.72 -8.11 -1.46
CA ASP A 278 -6.91 -9.54 -1.25
C ASP A 278 -7.83 -10.13 -2.30
N MET A 279 -7.52 -11.33 -2.77
CA MET A 279 -8.33 -12.03 -3.77
C MET A 279 -9.69 -12.50 -3.22
N ILE A 280 -9.78 -12.93 -1.98
CA ILE A 280 -11.00 -13.48 -1.34
C ILE A 280 -11.81 -14.33 -2.34
N PHE A 281 -11.16 -15.36 -2.89
CA PHE A 281 -11.67 -16.28 -3.92
C PHE A 281 -12.00 -15.69 -5.30
N SER A 282 -11.77 -14.40 -5.57
CA SER A 282 -11.80 -13.90 -6.95
C SER A 282 -10.83 -14.72 -7.79
N HIS A 283 -11.24 -15.12 -9.00
CA HIS A 283 -10.51 -16.05 -9.86
C HIS A 283 -10.16 -17.42 -9.23
N GLY A 284 -10.81 -17.80 -8.13
CA GLY A 284 -10.49 -18.99 -7.35
C GLY A 284 -9.23 -18.86 -6.48
N LEU A 285 -8.70 -17.65 -6.35
CA LEU A 285 -7.48 -17.35 -5.61
C LEU A 285 -7.77 -16.80 -4.21
N THR A 286 -6.84 -17.00 -3.29
CA THR A 286 -6.87 -16.42 -1.95
C THR A 286 -5.60 -15.63 -1.69
N ARG A 287 -5.66 -14.65 -0.78
CA ARG A 287 -4.52 -13.80 -0.41
C ARG A 287 -4.15 -12.79 -1.52
N LYS A 288 -2.89 -12.55 -1.75
CA LYS A 288 -2.32 -11.43 -2.53
C LYS A 288 -1.13 -11.88 -3.36
N LEU A 289 -0.39 -10.93 -3.94
CA LEU A 289 0.78 -11.10 -4.81
C LEU A 289 0.43 -11.52 -6.23
N PHE A 290 -0.82 -11.48 -6.62
CA PHE A 290 -1.27 -11.75 -7.99
C PHE A 290 -1.46 -10.45 -8.77
N PRO A 291 -1.29 -10.45 -10.10
CA PRO A 291 -1.45 -9.23 -10.91
C PRO A 291 -2.91 -8.94 -11.29
N PHE A 292 -3.85 -9.19 -10.37
CA PHE A 292 -5.27 -8.91 -10.52
C PHE A 292 -5.70 -7.70 -9.68
N GLU A 293 -6.71 -6.97 -10.14
CA GLU A 293 -7.18 -5.73 -9.50
C GLU A 293 -7.47 -5.91 -8.00
N GLU A 294 -8.01 -7.05 -7.58
CA GLU A 294 -8.28 -7.35 -6.17
C GLU A 294 -7.02 -7.40 -5.30
N SER A 295 -5.89 -7.76 -5.89
CA SER A 295 -4.60 -7.82 -5.19
C SER A 295 -3.82 -6.52 -5.30
N ILE A 296 -3.80 -5.90 -6.51
CA ILE A 296 -2.92 -4.77 -6.79
C ILE A 296 -3.57 -3.41 -6.57
N ARG A 297 -4.90 -3.27 -6.75
CA ARG A 297 -5.56 -1.97 -6.61
C ARG A 297 -5.87 -1.68 -5.14
N ILE A 298 -5.49 -0.49 -4.70
CA ILE A 298 -5.63 -0.04 -3.31
C ILE A 298 -6.36 1.30 -3.24
N PRO A 299 -7.06 1.60 -2.13
CA PRO A 299 -7.55 2.95 -1.91
C PRO A 299 -6.38 3.91 -1.69
N LEU A 300 -6.47 5.11 -2.26
CA LEU A 300 -5.56 6.21 -1.95
C LEU A 300 -6.32 7.53 -2.00
N VAL A 301 -6.33 8.23 -0.88
CA VAL A 301 -6.87 9.58 -0.77
C VAL A 301 -5.84 10.50 -0.15
N ILE A 302 -5.56 11.64 -0.77
CA ILE A 302 -4.65 12.65 -0.24
C ILE A 302 -5.41 13.95 -0.01
N ARG A 303 -5.47 14.41 1.24
CA ARG A 303 -5.98 15.72 1.60
C ARG A 303 -4.81 16.64 1.93
N ASP A 304 -4.51 17.55 1.01
CA ASP A 304 -3.51 18.63 1.20
C ASP A 304 -4.21 19.96 1.45
N PRO A 305 -3.97 20.65 2.57
CA PRO A 305 -4.51 21.98 2.82
C PRO A 305 -4.19 22.99 1.73
N GLY A 306 -3.09 22.80 0.99
CA GLY A 306 -2.72 23.62 -0.17
C GLY A 306 -3.57 23.39 -1.42
N SER A 307 -4.33 22.30 -1.45
CA SER A 307 -5.12 21.83 -2.61
C SER A 307 -6.63 21.86 -2.35
N LYS A 308 -7.12 22.60 -1.36
CA LYS A 308 -8.55 22.68 -1.00
C LYS A 308 -9.48 23.02 -2.19
N HIS A 309 -9.00 23.78 -3.15
CA HIS A 309 -9.75 24.16 -4.36
C HIS A 309 -10.01 22.95 -5.30
N ARG A 310 -9.38 21.83 -5.04
CA ARG A 310 -9.53 20.55 -5.76
C ARG A 310 -10.19 19.45 -4.94
N ALA A 311 -10.70 19.80 -3.76
CA ALA A 311 -11.38 18.82 -2.90
C ALA A 311 -12.53 18.13 -3.64
N GLY A 312 -12.63 16.81 -3.46
CA GLY A 312 -13.62 15.95 -4.11
C GLY A 312 -13.31 15.59 -5.57
N GLN A 313 -12.17 16.01 -6.13
CA GLN A 313 -11.76 15.60 -7.46
C GLN A 313 -11.08 14.22 -7.44
N GLN A 314 -11.14 13.55 -8.58
CA GLN A 314 -10.36 12.32 -8.82
C GLN A 314 -9.12 12.62 -9.67
N CYS A 315 -8.07 11.85 -9.42
CA CYS A 315 -6.87 11.79 -10.24
C CYS A 315 -6.62 10.34 -10.65
N ASN A 316 -6.75 10.05 -11.93
CA ASN A 316 -6.62 8.68 -12.47
C ASN A 316 -5.17 8.22 -12.63
N ALA A 317 -4.20 8.94 -12.07
CA ALA A 317 -2.81 8.53 -12.10
C ALA A 317 -2.61 7.16 -11.39
N PRO A 318 -1.87 6.24 -11.99
CA PRO A 318 -1.53 4.95 -11.37
C PRO A 318 -0.38 5.12 -10.37
N ILE A 319 -0.66 5.82 -9.26
CA ILE A 319 0.32 6.05 -8.18
C ILE A 319 0.64 4.72 -7.50
N ASP A 320 1.94 4.49 -7.26
CA ASP A 320 2.47 3.32 -6.56
C ASP A 320 3.20 3.73 -5.25
N ALA A 321 3.53 2.76 -4.42
CA ALA A 321 4.22 2.97 -3.15
C ALA A 321 5.50 3.82 -3.24
N PRO A 322 6.43 3.62 -4.20
CA PRO A 322 7.61 4.45 -4.34
C PRO A 322 7.31 5.94 -4.58
N ASP A 323 6.15 6.26 -5.15
CA ASP A 323 5.75 7.64 -5.48
C ASP A 323 5.35 8.45 -4.23
N LEU A 324 4.97 7.78 -3.14
CA LEU A 324 4.45 8.46 -1.95
C LEU A 324 5.53 9.29 -1.25
N MET A 325 6.76 8.80 -1.16
CA MET A 325 7.85 9.57 -0.53
C MET A 325 8.11 10.90 -1.27
N PRO A 326 8.43 10.94 -2.57
CA PRO A 326 8.67 12.20 -3.26
C PRO A 326 7.44 13.09 -3.32
N THR A 327 6.24 12.52 -3.44
CA THR A 327 4.99 13.29 -3.43
C THR A 327 4.78 14.02 -2.10
N LEU A 328 5.00 13.35 -0.97
CA LEU A 328 4.82 13.96 0.36
C LEU A 328 5.91 15.00 0.68
N LEU A 329 7.15 14.76 0.26
CA LEU A 329 8.19 15.77 0.34
C LEU A 329 7.85 17.01 -0.50
N GLY A 330 7.37 16.83 -1.73
CA GLY A 330 6.90 17.90 -2.60
C GLY A 330 5.71 18.68 -2.01
N LEU A 331 4.71 17.99 -1.46
CA LEU A 331 3.57 18.61 -0.77
C LEU A 331 4.00 19.37 0.50
N ALA A 332 5.00 18.88 1.23
CA ALA A 332 5.58 19.57 2.38
C ALA A 332 6.53 20.71 1.98
N ASN A 333 6.78 20.94 0.70
CA ASN A 333 7.77 21.86 0.14
C ASN A 333 9.20 21.60 0.63
N LEU A 334 9.56 20.33 0.81
CA LEU A 334 10.89 19.86 1.16
C LEU A 334 11.67 19.46 -0.10
N LYS A 335 13.02 19.45 0.04
CA LYS A 335 13.89 18.99 -1.04
C LYS A 335 13.66 17.50 -1.29
N GLN A 336 13.62 17.12 -2.57
CA GLN A 336 13.61 15.73 -2.99
C GLN A 336 14.93 15.02 -2.63
N GLU A 337 14.84 13.73 -2.39
CA GLU A 337 16.00 12.87 -2.14
C GLU A 337 16.49 12.28 -3.49
N ASP A 338 17.79 12.34 -3.72
CA ASP A 338 18.38 11.98 -5.02
C ASP A 338 18.27 10.46 -5.34
N HIS A 339 18.06 9.61 -4.33
CA HIS A 339 17.96 8.16 -4.49
C HIS A 339 16.57 7.64 -4.88
N VAL A 340 15.52 8.45 -4.74
CA VAL A 340 14.14 7.98 -4.99
C VAL A 340 13.91 7.66 -6.46
N GLN A 341 13.15 6.60 -6.69
CA GLN A 341 12.78 6.13 -8.03
C GLN A 341 11.33 6.43 -8.38
N GLY A 342 10.50 6.69 -7.36
CA GLY A 342 9.12 7.11 -7.52
C GLY A 342 8.99 8.50 -8.12
N GLN A 343 7.81 8.81 -8.62
CA GLN A 343 7.46 10.10 -9.22
C GLN A 343 6.83 11.03 -8.18
N ASP A 344 7.17 12.31 -8.21
CA ASP A 344 6.51 13.36 -7.44
C ASP A 344 5.21 13.81 -8.11
N TRP A 345 4.08 13.52 -7.47
CA TRP A 345 2.73 13.92 -7.91
C TRP A 345 2.23 15.22 -7.23
N SER A 346 3.05 15.87 -6.42
CA SER A 346 2.64 17.06 -5.65
C SER A 346 2.13 18.20 -6.53
N THR A 347 2.73 18.41 -7.71
CA THR A 347 2.30 19.41 -8.68
C THR A 347 0.94 19.08 -9.28
N THR A 348 0.70 17.80 -9.61
CA THR A 348 -0.59 17.31 -10.11
C THR A 348 -1.68 17.44 -9.05
N ILE A 349 -1.40 17.08 -7.80
CA ILE A 349 -2.31 17.25 -6.66
C ILE A 349 -2.71 18.72 -6.49
N ARG A 350 -1.79 19.65 -6.70
CA ARG A 350 -2.03 21.11 -6.64
C ARG A 350 -2.61 21.72 -7.91
N GLY A 351 -2.99 20.90 -8.89
CA GLY A 351 -3.66 21.35 -10.12
C GLY A 351 -2.74 22.00 -11.15
N LYS A 352 -1.44 21.80 -11.02
CA LYS A 352 -0.48 22.23 -12.05
C LYS A 352 -0.28 21.07 -13.04
N LYS A 353 -0.06 21.42 -14.33
CA LYS A 353 0.31 20.40 -15.31
C LYS A 353 1.67 19.81 -14.91
N PRO A 354 1.82 18.48 -14.77
CA PRO A 354 3.10 17.87 -14.51
C PRO A 354 4.01 18.01 -15.75
N GLU A 355 5.31 18.09 -15.53
CA GLU A 355 6.29 18.16 -16.61
C GLU A 355 6.37 16.85 -17.40
N LYS A 356 6.14 15.72 -16.75
CA LYS A 356 6.01 14.37 -17.35
C LYS A 356 5.09 13.51 -16.47
N ASN A 357 4.09 12.89 -17.07
CA ASN A 357 3.27 11.89 -16.39
C ASN A 357 3.83 10.49 -16.67
N SER A 358 3.85 9.66 -15.64
CA SER A 358 3.92 8.22 -15.86
C SER A 358 2.54 7.72 -16.24
N ASP A 359 2.38 7.22 -17.45
CA ASP A 359 1.10 6.69 -17.92
C ASP A 359 0.79 5.29 -17.36
N ALA A 360 1.71 4.72 -16.57
CA ALA A 360 1.56 3.40 -15.99
C ALA A 360 2.34 3.22 -14.68
N GLY A 361 1.79 2.47 -13.75
CA GLY A 361 2.51 1.88 -12.63
C GLY A 361 3.21 0.58 -13.02
N LEU A 362 4.32 0.25 -12.35
CA LEU A 362 5.05 -1.00 -12.54
C LEU A 362 4.46 -2.08 -11.62
N LEU A 363 4.13 -3.24 -12.17
CA LEU A 363 3.78 -4.43 -11.41
C LEU A 363 4.99 -5.37 -11.37
N SER A 364 5.37 -5.85 -10.19
CA SER A 364 6.55 -6.69 -10.03
C SER A 364 6.42 -7.65 -8.85
N ALA A 365 6.44 -8.94 -9.13
CA ALA A 365 6.67 -9.99 -8.14
C ALA A 365 7.90 -10.78 -8.60
N PRO A 366 9.12 -10.30 -8.29
CA PRO A 366 10.35 -10.82 -8.88
C PRO A 366 10.76 -12.19 -8.35
N VAL A 367 10.14 -12.65 -7.27
CA VAL A 367 10.43 -13.93 -6.63
C VAL A 367 9.16 -14.77 -6.57
N GLN A 368 9.25 -16.03 -7.00
CA GLN A 368 8.18 -17.02 -6.86
C GLN A 368 8.14 -17.50 -5.41
N ALA A 369 7.40 -16.81 -4.57
CA ALA A 369 7.28 -17.12 -3.14
C ALA A 369 5.83 -16.99 -2.65
N GLY A 370 5.53 -17.59 -1.51
CA GLY A 370 4.24 -17.48 -0.85
C GLY A 370 3.05 -17.87 -1.75
N PRO A 371 2.08 -16.97 -1.99
CA PRO A 371 0.91 -17.30 -2.81
C PRO A 371 1.24 -17.72 -4.25
N LEU A 372 2.24 -17.11 -4.90
CA LEU A 372 2.64 -17.54 -6.26
C LEU A 372 3.12 -18.98 -6.26
N GLN A 373 3.95 -19.36 -5.28
CA GLN A 373 4.44 -20.72 -5.13
C GLN A 373 3.29 -21.71 -4.83
N LEU A 374 2.36 -21.31 -3.95
CA LEU A 374 1.19 -22.12 -3.60
C LEU A 374 0.33 -22.48 -4.82
N TYR A 375 0.14 -21.54 -5.73
CA TYR A 375 -0.69 -21.70 -6.92
C TYR A 375 0.12 -22.05 -8.19
N GLY A 376 1.41 -22.37 -8.07
CA GLY A 376 2.27 -22.74 -9.20
C GLY A 376 2.48 -21.63 -10.24
N MET A 377 2.32 -20.36 -9.85
CA MET A 377 2.52 -19.22 -10.73
C MET A 377 3.96 -18.73 -10.69
N GLN A 378 4.47 -18.36 -11.86
CA GLN A 378 5.83 -17.84 -12.01
C GLN A 378 5.96 -16.39 -11.47
N ALA A 379 7.19 -15.98 -11.17
CA ALA A 379 7.56 -14.61 -10.99
C ALA A 379 7.22 -13.77 -12.23
N TYR A 380 6.86 -12.51 -12.04
CA TYR A 380 6.39 -11.67 -13.14
C TYR A 380 6.83 -10.22 -13.04
N ARG A 381 6.75 -9.52 -14.19
CA ARG A 381 6.78 -8.06 -14.33
C ARG A 381 5.60 -7.64 -15.20
N GLY A 382 5.12 -6.42 -15.00
CA GLY A 382 4.01 -5.91 -15.79
C GLY A 382 3.84 -4.41 -15.67
N VAL A 383 2.88 -3.87 -16.39
CA VAL A 383 2.45 -2.47 -16.29
C VAL A 383 0.93 -2.40 -16.15
N ARG A 384 0.49 -1.48 -15.29
CA ARG A 384 -0.91 -1.12 -15.16
C ARG A 384 -1.08 0.35 -15.54
N THR A 385 -1.75 0.59 -16.67
CA THR A 385 -2.15 1.92 -17.14
C THR A 385 -3.54 2.27 -16.60
N ASN A 386 -4.10 3.41 -16.98
CA ASN A 386 -5.49 3.74 -16.63
C ASN A 386 -6.50 2.75 -17.23
N GLN A 387 -6.19 2.14 -18.37
CA GLN A 387 -7.11 1.26 -19.10
C GLN A 387 -6.69 -0.21 -19.05
N HIS A 388 -5.40 -0.52 -19.14
CA HIS A 388 -4.95 -1.89 -19.35
C HIS A 388 -4.03 -2.38 -18.22
N THR A 389 -4.09 -3.68 -17.97
CA THR A 389 -3.08 -4.42 -17.21
C THR A 389 -2.39 -5.38 -18.16
N TYR A 390 -1.07 -5.26 -18.32
CA TYR A 390 -0.24 -6.17 -19.09
C TYR A 390 0.82 -6.80 -18.19
N VAL A 391 0.98 -8.11 -18.28
CA VAL A 391 1.94 -8.87 -17.47
C VAL A 391 2.67 -9.90 -18.33
N ARG A 392 3.97 -10.02 -18.08
CA ARG A 392 4.78 -11.12 -18.57
C ARG A 392 5.47 -11.85 -17.42
N ASN A 393 5.73 -13.11 -17.61
CA ASN A 393 6.53 -13.96 -16.74
C ASN A 393 7.79 -14.46 -17.48
N GLU A 394 8.51 -15.40 -16.91
CA GLU A 394 9.72 -15.98 -17.52
C GLU A 394 9.42 -16.70 -18.85
N SER A 395 8.20 -17.22 -19.02
CA SER A 395 7.77 -17.91 -20.27
C SER A 395 7.30 -16.93 -21.38
N GLY A 396 7.19 -15.64 -21.07
CA GLY A 396 6.78 -14.61 -22.04
C GLY A 396 5.55 -13.81 -21.63
N ALA A 397 4.84 -13.24 -22.61
CA ALA A 397 3.60 -12.50 -22.39
C ALA A 397 2.52 -13.42 -21.81
N TRP A 398 1.92 -13.03 -20.68
CA TRP A 398 1.04 -13.91 -19.90
C TRP A 398 -0.38 -13.37 -19.77
N LEU A 399 -0.57 -12.10 -19.37
CA LEU A 399 -1.88 -11.52 -19.16
C LEU A 399 -2.01 -10.16 -19.87
N LEU A 400 -3.19 -9.92 -20.45
CA LEU A 400 -3.61 -8.62 -20.96
C LEU A 400 -5.10 -8.43 -20.70
N PHE A 401 -5.46 -7.40 -19.91
CA PHE A 401 -6.85 -7.07 -19.60
C PHE A 401 -7.16 -5.63 -19.97
N ASP A 402 -8.40 -5.37 -20.41
CA ASP A 402 -8.99 -4.05 -20.54
C ASP A 402 -9.81 -3.75 -19.26
N ASN A 403 -9.20 -3.07 -18.29
CA ASN A 403 -9.82 -2.80 -17.00
C ASN A 403 -11.04 -1.87 -17.07
N THR A 404 -11.25 -1.17 -18.19
CA THR A 404 -12.41 -0.30 -18.40
C THR A 404 -13.62 -1.09 -18.82
N ASN A 405 -13.46 -2.01 -19.78
CA ASN A 405 -14.55 -2.82 -20.33
C ASN A 405 -14.71 -4.18 -19.62
N ASP A 406 -13.68 -4.61 -18.91
CA ASP A 406 -13.65 -5.86 -18.13
C ASP A 406 -13.00 -5.61 -16.77
N PRO A 407 -13.66 -4.86 -15.88
CA PRO A 407 -13.10 -4.49 -14.56
C PRO A 407 -12.87 -5.69 -13.63
N LEU A 408 -13.49 -6.83 -13.89
CA LEU A 408 -13.29 -8.09 -13.17
C LEU A 408 -12.23 -9.00 -13.80
N GLN A 409 -11.59 -8.55 -14.89
CA GLN A 409 -10.50 -9.23 -15.58
C GLN A 409 -10.83 -10.69 -15.98
N MET A 410 -12.06 -10.89 -16.48
CA MET A 410 -12.58 -12.20 -16.87
C MET A 410 -12.08 -12.64 -18.25
N ASN A 411 -11.63 -11.71 -19.11
CA ASN A 411 -11.27 -11.96 -20.50
C ASN A 411 -9.81 -11.62 -20.76
N ASN A 412 -8.93 -12.62 -20.75
CA ASN A 412 -7.53 -12.42 -21.09
C ASN A 412 -7.34 -12.22 -22.58
N LEU A 413 -6.95 -11.02 -23.00
CA LEU A 413 -6.79 -10.63 -24.41
C LEU A 413 -5.41 -10.99 -24.99
N ILE A 414 -4.53 -11.66 -24.27
CA ILE A 414 -3.12 -11.86 -24.61
C ILE A 414 -2.91 -12.54 -25.96
N HIS A 415 -3.82 -13.44 -26.35
CA HIS A 415 -3.79 -14.16 -27.62
C HIS A 415 -4.76 -13.61 -28.68
N THR A 416 -5.48 -12.52 -28.35
CA THR A 416 -6.47 -11.93 -29.26
C THR A 416 -5.79 -11.13 -30.35
N LYS A 417 -6.06 -11.45 -31.64
CA LYS A 417 -5.42 -10.79 -32.79
C LYS A 417 -5.63 -9.27 -32.81
N SER A 418 -6.83 -8.81 -32.47
CA SER A 418 -7.15 -7.38 -32.41
C SER A 418 -6.41 -6.61 -31.30
N ALA A 419 -5.96 -7.30 -30.26
CA ALA A 419 -5.21 -6.71 -29.15
C ALA A 419 -3.68 -6.68 -29.37
N LYS A 420 -3.20 -7.18 -30.54
CA LYS A 420 -1.76 -7.28 -30.81
C LYS A 420 -1.04 -5.94 -30.70
N GLY A 421 -1.59 -4.86 -31.26
CA GLY A 421 -0.99 -3.51 -31.18
C GLY A 421 -0.88 -3.03 -29.73
N ILE A 422 -1.97 -3.17 -28.94
CA ILE A 422 -2.00 -2.80 -27.51
C ILE A 422 -0.94 -3.60 -26.73
N LYS A 423 -0.83 -4.89 -26.98
CA LYS A 423 0.17 -5.75 -26.36
C LYS A 423 1.59 -5.26 -26.64
N ASP A 424 1.89 -4.98 -27.92
CA ASP A 424 3.22 -4.55 -28.35
C ASP A 424 3.60 -3.18 -27.74
N ASP A 425 2.66 -2.23 -27.64
CA ASP A 425 2.85 -0.94 -26.99
C ASP A 425 3.11 -1.07 -25.49
N LEU A 426 2.34 -1.93 -24.80
CA LEU A 426 2.50 -2.16 -23.36
C LEU A 426 3.78 -2.94 -23.03
N GLU A 427 4.19 -3.88 -23.88
CA GLU A 427 5.51 -4.52 -23.75
C GLU A 427 6.63 -3.51 -23.90
N GLN A 428 6.57 -2.61 -24.88
CA GLN A 428 7.57 -1.54 -25.05
C GLN A 428 7.61 -0.64 -23.83
N LEU A 429 6.45 -0.25 -23.29
CA LEU A 429 6.35 0.56 -22.08
C LEU A 429 6.98 -0.15 -20.86
N LEU A 430 6.72 -1.45 -20.69
CA LEU A 430 7.34 -2.28 -19.66
C LEU A 430 8.86 -2.28 -19.81
N GLN A 431 9.37 -2.54 -21.01
CA GLN A 431 10.82 -2.56 -21.27
C GLN A 431 11.50 -1.22 -20.97
N ILE A 432 10.84 -0.09 -21.24
CA ILE A 432 11.34 1.24 -20.88
C ILE A 432 11.45 1.37 -19.36
N LYS A 433 10.42 0.94 -18.61
CA LYS A 433 10.44 1.00 -17.14
C LYS A 433 11.50 0.09 -16.53
N LEU A 434 11.63 -1.15 -17.00
CA LEU A 434 12.63 -2.11 -16.51
C LEU A 434 14.04 -1.59 -16.76
N ARG A 435 14.34 -1.06 -17.96
CA ARG A 435 15.65 -0.44 -18.24
C ARG A 435 15.96 0.73 -17.32
N LYS A 436 15.00 1.61 -17.05
CA LYS A 436 15.18 2.75 -16.12
C LYS A 436 15.54 2.28 -14.72
N LEU A 437 15.03 1.13 -14.30
CA LEU A 437 15.27 0.52 -12.99
C LEU A 437 16.44 -0.48 -12.97
N ASN A 438 17.13 -0.67 -14.11
CA ASN A 438 18.18 -1.69 -14.25
C ASN A 438 17.68 -3.12 -13.90
N ASP A 439 16.40 -3.40 -14.18
CA ASP A 439 15.82 -4.73 -14.04
C ASP A 439 16.00 -5.49 -15.38
N HIS A 440 16.88 -6.46 -15.39
CA HIS A 440 17.19 -7.28 -16.55
C HIS A 440 16.27 -8.51 -16.71
N PHE A 441 15.20 -8.54 -15.94
CA PHE A 441 14.27 -9.66 -15.90
C PHE A 441 14.98 -10.98 -15.50
N GLU A 442 15.89 -10.88 -14.52
CA GLU A 442 16.53 -12.08 -13.95
C GLU A 442 15.46 -13.06 -13.47
N SER A 443 15.72 -14.36 -13.60
CA SER A 443 14.78 -15.39 -13.12
C SER A 443 14.63 -15.36 -11.61
N SER A 444 13.52 -15.92 -11.12
CA SER A 444 13.27 -16.04 -9.67
C SER A 444 14.46 -16.68 -8.95
N ASP A 445 15.02 -17.77 -9.51
CA ASP A 445 16.13 -18.50 -8.90
C ASP A 445 17.42 -17.65 -8.84
N GLN A 446 17.71 -16.89 -9.91
CA GLN A 446 18.84 -15.95 -9.92
C GLN A 446 18.68 -14.87 -8.85
N ILE A 447 17.48 -14.31 -8.72
CA ILE A 447 17.20 -13.28 -7.71
C ILE A 447 17.26 -13.86 -6.29
N ILE A 448 16.71 -15.06 -6.06
CA ILE A 448 16.81 -15.77 -4.78
C ILE A 448 18.27 -15.99 -4.38
N ALA A 449 19.11 -16.44 -5.32
CA ALA A 449 20.53 -16.65 -5.07
C ALA A 449 21.27 -15.33 -4.78
N LYS A 450 21.03 -14.30 -5.59
CA LYS A 450 21.67 -12.98 -5.50
C LYS A 450 21.37 -12.25 -4.18
N HIS A 451 20.11 -12.37 -3.71
CA HIS A 451 19.63 -11.72 -2.48
C HIS A 451 19.60 -12.63 -1.25
N HIS A 452 20.15 -13.84 -1.35
CA HIS A 452 20.22 -14.83 -0.25
C HIS A 452 18.86 -15.17 0.37
N LEU A 453 17.82 -15.33 -0.47
CA LEU A 453 16.44 -15.53 -0.03
C LEU A 453 16.01 -17.00 0.10
N GLN A 454 16.91 -17.97 -0.06
CA GLN A 454 16.59 -19.41 -0.08
C GLN A 454 15.76 -19.84 1.15
N GLN A 455 16.16 -19.37 2.33
CA GLN A 455 15.45 -19.72 3.56
C GLN A 455 14.08 -19.03 3.67
N HIS A 456 13.96 -17.81 3.15
CA HIS A 456 12.68 -17.09 3.11
C HIS A 456 11.67 -17.80 2.22
N VAL A 457 12.10 -18.24 1.04
CA VAL A 457 11.23 -18.94 0.08
C VAL A 457 10.85 -20.33 0.57
N ALA A 458 11.81 -21.09 1.13
CA ALA A 458 11.55 -22.44 1.66
C ALA A 458 10.55 -22.44 2.82
N LYS A 459 10.56 -21.43 3.70
CA LYS A 459 9.67 -21.34 4.87
C LYS A 459 8.28 -20.78 4.54
N THR A 460 8.10 -20.15 3.38
CA THR A 460 6.78 -19.71 2.92
C THR A 460 5.94 -20.86 2.35
N GLY A 461 6.46 -22.09 2.36
CA GLY A 461 5.76 -23.30 1.92
C GLY A 461 4.40 -23.44 2.62
N LEU A 462 3.34 -23.05 1.92
CA LEU A 462 1.94 -23.06 2.37
C LEU A 462 1.29 -24.45 2.17
N GLY A 463 2.08 -25.53 2.20
CA GLY A 463 1.59 -26.89 1.97
C GLY A 463 1.68 -27.34 0.51
N THR A 464 0.87 -28.33 0.13
CA THR A 464 0.84 -28.88 -1.22
C THR A 464 0.40 -27.84 -2.23
N GLN A 465 1.07 -27.79 -3.38
CA GLN A 465 0.68 -26.98 -4.52
C GLN A 465 -0.80 -27.19 -4.88
N ILE A 466 -1.53 -26.08 -5.04
CA ILE A 466 -2.90 -26.09 -5.55
C ILE A 466 -2.82 -25.92 -7.06
N THR A 467 -3.28 -26.88 -7.83
CA THR A 467 -3.40 -26.72 -9.27
C THR A 467 -4.49 -25.70 -9.55
N TRP A 468 -4.12 -24.55 -10.11
CA TRP A 468 -5.04 -23.51 -10.50
C TRP A 468 -5.21 -23.51 -12.03
N SER A 469 -6.44 -23.65 -12.49
CA SER A 469 -6.79 -23.58 -13.91
C SER A 469 -7.59 -22.32 -14.18
N TYR A 470 -7.11 -21.50 -15.08
CA TYR A 470 -7.87 -20.35 -15.58
C TYR A 470 -9.08 -20.83 -16.38
N PRO A 471 -10.27 -20.19 -16.23
CA PRO A 471 -11.42 -20.49 -17.09
C PRO A 471 -11.15 -20.26 -18.59
N TRP A 472 -10.14 -19.43 -18.88
CA TRP A 472 -9.70 -19.04 -20.22
C TRP A 472 -8.27 -19.53 -20.56
N ALA A 473 -7.67 -20.40 -19.75
CA ALA A 473 -6.38 -21.01 -20.09
C ALA A 473 -6.56 -21.96 -21.27
N THR A 474 -5.71 -21.82 -22.28
CA THR A 474 -5.65 -22.80 -23.35
C THR A 474 -5.07 -24.11 -22.81
N PRO A 475 -5.38 -25.27 -23.43
CA PRO A 475 -4.86 -26.58 -23.00
C PRO A 475 -3.32 -26.66 -22.89
N GLU A 476 -2.60 -25.80 -23.62
CA GLU A 476 -1.13 -25.71 -23.60
C GLU A 476 -0.57 -24.98 -22.36
N GLN A 477 -1.42 -24.31 -21.55
CA GLN A 477 -1.02 -23.59 -20.35
C GLN A 477 -1.37 -24.32 -19.04
N THR A 478 -2.01 -25.48 -19.14
CA THR A 478 -2.42 -26.32 -18.01
C THR A 478 -1.52 -27.54 -17.78
N THR A 479 -0.48 -27.69 -18.55
CA THR A 479 0.62 -28.66 -18.34
C THR A 479 1.87 -27.90 -17.89
#